data_215ffabc4ca7905dde015cef6a53fcbb
#
_entry.id   215ffabc4ca7905dde015cef6a53fcbb
#
_cell.length_a   1.000
_cell.length_b   1.000
_cell.length_c   1.000
_cell.angle_alpha   90.00
_cell.angle_beta   90.00
_cell.angle_gamma   90.00
#
_symmetry.space_group_name_H-M   'P 1'
#
loop_
_entity.id
_entity.type
_entity.pdbx_description
1 polymer ?
#
loop_
_entity_poly.entity_id
_entity_poly.type
_entity_poly.pdbx_seq_one_letter_code
_entity_poly.pdbx_strand_id
1 'polypeptide(L)'
;LKQLLDGCIADIVVRPKNVNSVLAVAKACWEYDIPLTLRGGGTGNYGQAVPLNKGVVMQLNNLNKVEEFFPETGFVKVQAGCLMSELNTFLEKNGRELRLLPSTWKTATIGGFISGGSGGIGSVKWGFLRDPGNLIGLEAVDVSANPKLMKLNTLESESLNHAYGTNGIITSLLIATDIKRDWYSLVIDCKELKGAIDLIKNI
;
A
#
# COMPACT_ATOMS: atom_id res chain seq x y z
N LEU A 1 14.27 18.22 6.12
CA LEU A 1 13.99 17.25 5.05
C LEU A 1 13.79 17.95 3.70
N LYS A 2 12.97 19.00 3.60
CA LYS A 2 12.70 19.69 2.33
C LYS A 2 14.00 20.21 1.67
N GLN A 3 14.92 20.81 2.43
CA GLN A 3 16.19 21.30 1.93
C GLN A 3 17.15 20.18 1.45
N LEU A 4 17.10 18.99 2.09
CA LEU A 4 17.91 17.84 1.71
C LEU A 4 17.39 17.13 0.44
N LEU A 5 16.12 17.29 0.13
CA LEU A 5 15.47 16.67 -1.02
C LEU A 5 15.25 17.66 -2.17
N ASP A 6 15.70 18.90 -1.99
CA ASP A 6 15.60 19.93 -3.03
C ASP A 6 16.51 19.55 -4.22
N GLY A 7 15.95 19.54 -5.42
CA GLY A 7 16.66 19.07 -6.62
C GLY A 7 16.63 17.54 -6.87
N CYS A 8 16.05 16.74 -5.98
CA CYS A 8 15.83 15.31 -6.22
C CYS A 8 14.64 15.11 -7.19
N ILE A 9 14.90 15.26 -8.48
CA ILE A 9 13.90 15.20 -9.55
C ILE A 9 14.22 14.02 -10.47
N ALA A 10 13.20 13.24 -10.83
CA ALA A 10 13.36 12.15 -11.79
C ALA A 10 13.66 12.68 -13.19
N ASP A 11 14.48 11.93 -13.93
CA ASP A 11 14.69 12.21 -15.35
C ASP A 11 13.44 11.82 -16.18
N ILE A 12 12.78 10.72 -15.78
CA ILE A 12 11.59 10.20 -16.45
C ILE A 12 10.56 9.69 -15.43
N VAL A 13 9.29 9.94 -15.69
CA VAL A 13 8.17 9.33 -14.97
C VAL A 13 7.44 8.36 -15.89
N VAL A 14 7.37 7.09 -15.52
CA VAL A 14 6.65 6.05 -16.25
C VAL A 14 5.41 5.61 -15.49
N ARG A 15 4.33 5.30 -16.23
CA ARG A 15 3.04 4.86 -15.65
C ARG A 15 2.59 3.58 -16.34
N PRO A 16 3.09 2.41 -15.90
CA PRO A 16 2.72 1.12 -16.49
C PRO A 16 1.22 0.86 -16.36
N LYS A 17 0.62 0.29 -17.42
CA LYS A 17 -0.80 -0.04 -17.46
C LYS A 17 -1.09 -1.52 -17.17
N ASN A 18 -0.05 -2.35 -17.13
CA ASN A 18 -0.13 -3.78 -16.90
C ASN A 18 1.22 -4.33 -16.42
N VAL A 19 1.24 -5.57 -15.95
CA VAL A 19 2.44 -6.25 -15.44
C VAL A 19 3.53 -6.36 -16.51
N ASN A 20 3.19 -6.59 -17.77
CA ASN A 20 4.19 -6.68 -18.84
C ASN A 20 4.96 -5.36 -19.01
N SER A 21 4.29 -4.23 -18.85
CA SER A 21 4.93 -2.91 -18.86
C SER A 21 5.83 -2.71 -17.65
N VAL A 22 5.46 -3.25 -16.46
CA VAL A 22 6.32 -3.24 -15.28
C VAL A 22 7.60 -4.04 -15.51
N LEU A 23 7.46 -5.26 -16.04
CA LEU A 23 8.58 -6.14 -16.40
C LEU A 23 9.54 -5.46 -17.39
N ALA A 24 9.00 -4.82 -18.42
CA ALA A 24 9.81 -4.14 -19.43
C ALA A 24 10.63 -2.98 -18.84
N VAL A 25 10.01 -2.16 -17.98
CA VAL A 25 10.71 -1.05 -17.31
C VAL A 25 11.74 -1.56 -16.31
N ALA A 26 11.39 -2.59 -15.51
CA ALA A 26 12.32 -3.21 -14.56
C ALA A 26 13.58 -3.74 -15.29
N LYS A 27 13.37 -4.43 -16.41
CA LYS A 27 14.46 -4.94 -17.26
C LYS A 27 15.35 -3.81 -17.79
N ALA A 28 14.75 -2.77 -18.36
CA ALA A 28 15.48 -1.65 -18.90
C ALA A 28 16.29 -0.92 -17.81
N CYS A 29 15.70 -0.68 -16.63
CA CYS A 29 16.42 -0.08 -15.52
C CYS A 29 17.62 -0.91 -15.08
N TRP A 30 17.49 -2.24 -15.04
CA TRP A 30 18.61 -3.14 -14.75
C TRP A 30 19.69 -3.11 -15.84
N GLU A 31 19.28 -3.23 -17.12
CA GLU A 31 20.18 -3.34 -18.27
C GLU A 31 21.05 -2.09 -18.44
N TYR A 32 20.49 -0.92 -18.17
CA TYR A 32 21.17 0.37 -18.35
C TYR A 32 21.64 1.00 -17.03
N ASP A 33 21.61 0.26 -15.92
CA ASP A 33 22.00 0.74 -14.58
C ASP A 33 21.29 2.07 -14.19
N ILE A 34 19.98 2.16 -14.49
CA ILE A 34 19.18 3.34 -14.22
C ILE A 34 18.49 3.21 -12.85
N PRO A 35 18.68 4.16 -11.93
CA PRO A 35 17.98 4.18 -10.65
C PRO A 35 16.47 4.15 -10.83
N LEU A 36 15.80 3.24 -10.12
CA LEU A 36 14.35 3.07 -10.15
C LEU A 36 13.73 3.39 -8.80
N THR A 37 12.84 4.38 -8.77
CA THR A 37 12.06 4.75 -7.58
C THR A 37 10.59 4.40 -7.80
N LEU A 38 10.01 3.63 -6.89
CA LEU A 38 8.61 3.26 -6.95
C LEU A 38 7.74 4.31 -6.27
N ARG A 39 6.57 4.58 -6.85
CA ARG A 39 5.61 5.54 -6.31
C ARG A 39 4.17 5.03 -6.45
N GLY A 40 3.46 4.91 -5.33
CA GLY A 40 2.01 4.78 -5.28
C GLY A 40 1.35 6.15 -5.16
N GLY A 41 0.56 6.40 -4.12
CA GLY A 41 -0.04 7.70 -3.81
C GLY A 41 0.95 8.80 -3.40
N GLY A 42 2.19 8.43 -3.07
CA GLY A 42 3.22 9.38 -2.63
C GLY A 42 2.94 10.02 -1.27
N THR A 43 2.18 9.36 -0.41
CA THR A 43 1.73 9.87 0.90
C THR A 43 2.72 9.59 2.03
N GLY A 44 3.82 8.89 1.77
CA GLY A 44 4.85 8.57 2.78
C GLY A 44 5.62 9.81 3.25
N ASN A 45 5.96 9.84 4.55
CA ASN A 45 6.55 11.01 5.22
C ASN A 45 8.09 11.02 5.20
N TYR A 46 8.73 9.92 4.80
CA TYR A 46 10.17 9.74 4.94
C TYR A 46 10.95 10.00 3.66
N GLY A 47 10.28 10.43 2.58
CA GLY A 47 10.93 10.69 1.29
C GLY A 47 11.19 9.43 0.47
N GLN A 48 10.69 8.27 0.86
CA GLN A 48 10.93 6.99 0.20
C GLN A 48 10.46 6.92 -1.26
N ALA A 49 9.54 7.80 -1.66
CA ALA A 49 9.07 7.92 -3.04
C ALA A 49 9.74 9.08 -3.81
N VAL A 50 10.85 9.61 -3.28
CA VAL A 50 11.63 10.69 -3.90
C VAL A 50 12.84 10.08 -4.61
N PRO A 51 13.10 10.41 -5.89
CA PRO A 51 14.22 9.86 -6.66
C PRO A 51 15.52 10.54 -6.26
N LEU A 52 16.19 10.02 -5.22
CA LEU A 52 17.42 10.60 -4.66
C LEU A 52 18.57 10.65 -5.68
N ASN A 53 18.59 9.68 -6.60
CA ASN A 53 19.64 9.53 -7.61
C ASN A 53 19.10 9.78 -9.02
N LYS A 54 18.08 10.64 -9.18
CA LYS A 54 17.42 10.87 -10.47
C LYS A 54 16.80 9.57 -11.03
N GLY A 55 17.04 9.28 -12.33
CA GLY A 55 16.58 8.06 -12.98
C GLY A 55 15.07 8.03 -13.23
N VAL A 56 14.47 6.86 -13.10
CA VAL A 56 13.06 6.60 -13.40
C VAL A 56 12.21 6.59 -12.13
N VAL A 57 11.13 7.34 -12.11
CA VAL A 57 10.02 7.14 -11.15
C VAL A 57 8.95 6.28 -11.81
N MET A 58 8.69 5.09 -11.28
CA MET A 58 7.59 4.24 -11.71
C MET A 58 6.37 4.50 -10.84
N GLN A 59 5.37 5.17 -11.43
CA GLN A 59 4.11 5.48 -10.75
C GLN A 59 3.07 4.40 -11.08
N LEU A 60 2.64 3.66 -10.05
CA LEU A 60 1.82 2.45 -10.20
C LEU A 60 0.32 2.68 -10.24
N ASN A 61 -0.15 3.92 -10.18
CA ASN A 61 -1.58 4.28 -10.09
C ASN A 61 -2.46 3.74 -11.22
N ASN A 62 -1.89 3.35 -12.37
CA ASN A 62 -2.66 2.75 -13.46
C ASN A 62 -2.91 1.23 -13.26
N LEU A 63 -2.23 0.60 -12.30
CA LEU A 63 -2.54 -0.76 -11.83
C LEU A 63 -3.54 -0.64 -10.68
N ASN A 64 -4.80 -0.34 -10.98
CA ASN A 64 -5.78 0.09 -9.97
C ASN A 64 -7.07 -0.74 -9.94
N LYS A 65 -7.09 -1.90 -10.59
CA LYS A 65 -8.29 -2.72 -10.65
C LYS A 65 -8.45 -3.60 -9.41
N VAL A 66 -9.68 -3.77 -8.97
CA VAL A 66 -10.07 -4.93 -8.17
C VAL A 66 -10.17 -6.10 -9.14
N GLU A 67 -9.30 -7.11 -8.96
CA GLU A 67 -9.19 -8.26 -9.87
C GLU A 67 -10.23 -9.32 -9.54
N GLU A 68 -10.40 -9.62 -8.25
CA GLU A 68 -11.32 -10.65 -7.79
C GLU A 68 -11.75 -10.39 -6.35
N PHE A 69 -12.99 -10.74 -6.04
CA PHE A 69 -13.51 -10.72 -4.68
C PHE A 69 -14.09 -12.09 -4.33
N PHE A 70 -13.74 -12.61 -3.17
CA PHE A 70 -14.14 -13.92 -2.65
C PHE A 70 -15.12 -13.75 -1.49
N PRO A 71 -16.44 -13.75 -1.74
CA PRO A 71 -17.45 -13.48 -0.69
C PRO A 71 -17.36 -14.43 0.49
N GLU A 72 -17.08 -15.70 0.23
CA GLU A 72 -17.03 -16.79 1.23
C GLU A 72 -15.95 -16.57 2.28
N THR A 73 -14.77 -16.10 1.85
CA THR A 73 -13.63 -15.85 2.74
C THR A 73 -13.52 -14.39 3.17
N GLY A 74 -14.17 -13.50 2.41
CA GLY A 74 -13.99 -12.06 2.54
C GLY A 74 -12.62 -11.58 2.09
N PHE A 75 -11.95 -12.33 1.21
CA PHE A 75 -10.69 -11.88 0.61
C PHE A 75 -10.96 -11.06 -0.65
N VAL A 76 -10.04 -10.17 -0.96
CA VAL A 76 -10.05 -9.39 -2.20
C VAL A 76 -8.67 -9.39 -2.83
N LYS A 77 -8.62 -9.71 -4.14
CA LYS A 77 -7.43 -9.54 -4.96
C LYS A 77 -7.50 -8.19 -5.67
N VAL A 78 -6.49 -7.36 -5.48
CA VAL A 78 -6.49 -5.97 -5.94
C VAL A 78 -5.10 -5.54 -6.42
N GLN A 79 -5.04 -4.76 -7.47
CA GLN A 79 -3.79 -4.21 -7.99
C GLN A 79 -3.23 -3.13 -7.06
N ALA A 80 -1.89 -3.06 -6.98
CA ALA A 80 -1.15 -2.26 -6.00
C ALA A 80 -1.40 -0.75 -6.07
N GLY A 81 -1.75 -0.23 -7.24
CA GLY A 81 -2.04 1.19 -7.46
C GLY A 81 -3.49 1.59 -7.16
N CYS A 82 -4.34 0.66 -6.76
CA CYS A 82 -5.71 0.99 -6.36
C CYS A 82 -5.72 1.89 -5.13
N LEU A 83 -6.49 2.97 -5.17
CA LEU A 83 -6.67 3.84 -4.00
C LEU A 83 -7.45 3.08 -2.92
N MET A 84 -7.02 3.22 -1.67
CA MET A 84 -7.71 2.57 -0.55
C MET A 84 -9.16 3.05 -0.41
N SER A 85 -9.44 4.30 -0.75
CA SER A 85 -10.81 4.85 -0.77
C SER A 85 -11.69 4.19 -1.83
N GLU A 86 -11.17 3.95 -3.04
CA GLU A 86 -11.90 3.28 -4.11
C GLU A 86 -12.15 1.81 -3.77
N LEU A 87 -11.12 1.14 -3.24
CA LEU A 87 -11.22 -0.23 -2.76
C LEU A 87 -12.26 -0.35 -1.64
N ASN A 88 -12.23 0.55 -0.64
CA ASN A 88 -13.21 0.52 0.45
C ASN A 88 -14.64 0.76 -0.06
N THR A 89 -14.81 1.70 -0.99
CA THR A 89 -16.12 1.93 -1.65
C THR A 89 -16.64 0.68 -2.38
N PHE A 90 -15.74 -0.06 -3.05
CA PHE A 90 -16.10 -1.34 -3.67
C PHE A 90 -16.53 -2.37 -2.61
N LEU A 91 -15.75 -2.49 -1.54
CA LEU A 91 -16.02 -3.44 -0.46
C LEU A 91 -17.33 -3.14 0.25
N GLU A 92 -17.64 -1.87 0.54
CA GLU A 92 -18.89 -1.45 1.19
C GLU A 92 -20.15 -1.85 0.40
N LYS A 93 -20.07 -1.81 -0.93
CA LYS A 93 -21.16 -2.29 -1.81
C LYS A 93 -21.35 -3.81 -1.73
N ASN A 94 -20.32 -4.52 -1.25
CA ASN A 94 -20.33 -5.97 -1.06
C ASN A 94 -20.46 -6.37 0.43
N GLY A 95 -20.91 -5.45 1.30
CA GLY A 95 -21.09 -5.72 2.72
C GLY A 95 -19.79 -5.91 3.51
N ARG A 96 -18.67 -5.41 2.99
CA ARG A 96 -17.34 -5.55 3.58
C ARG A 96 -16.67 -4.18 3.76
N GLU A 97 -15.56 -4.14 4.49
CA GLU A 97 -14.72 -2.96 4.67
C GLU A 97 -13.26 -3.33 4.84
N LEU A 98 -12.36 -2.39 4.61
CA LEU A 98 -10.95 -2.56 4.89
C LEU A 98 -10.72 -2.69 6.40
N ARG A 99 -9.88 -3.67 6.81
CA ARG A 99 -9.49 -3.86 8.21
C ARG A 99 -8.67 -2.71 8.78
N LEU A 100 -7.89 -2.06 7.94
CA LEU A 100 -6.90 -1.05 8.32
C LEU A 100 -7.00 0.17 7.42
N LEU A 101 -7.11 1.35 8.02
CA LEU A 101 -7.21 2.63 7.32
C LEU A 101 -6.19 3.61 7.90
N PRO A 102 -5.12 3.97 7.14
CA PRO A 102 -4.22 5.04 7.56
C PRO A 102 -4.91 6.41 7.45
N SER A 103 -4.39 7.43 8.11
CA SER A 103 -4.91 8.80 8.00
C SER A 103 -4.96 9.34 6.56
N THR A 104 -4.11 8.80 5.70
CA THR A 104 -4.01 9.14 4.27
C THR A 104 -4.82 8.23 3.34
N TRP A 105 -5.73 7.40 3.86
CA TRP A 105 -6.45 6.37 3.10
C TRP A 105 -7.18 6.88 1.85
N LYS A 106 -7.57 8.17 1.83
CA LYS A 106 -8.22 8.79 0.67
C LYS A 106 -7.31 8.91 -0.54
N THR A 107 -6.00 9.00 -0.33
CA THR A 107 -5.00 9.25 -1.38
C THR A 107 -3.90 8.20 -1.44
N ALA A 108 -3.80 7.35 -0.41
CA ALA A 108 -2.86 6.23 -0.38
C ALA A 108 -3.33 5.10 -1.29
N THR A 109 -2.38 4.46 -1.98
CA THR A 109 -2.63 3.21 -2.69
C THR A 109 -2.41 2.02 -1.78
N ILE A 110 -3.11 0.90 -2.03
CA ILE A 110 -2.98 -0.30 -1.19
C ILE A 110 -1.56 -0.87 -1.22
N GLY A 111 -0.90 -0.90 -2.37
CA GLY A 111 0.49 -1.33 -2.48
C GLY A 111 1.46 -0.41 -1.76
N GLY A 112 1.22 0.91 -1.81
CA GLY A 112 2.00 1.89 -1.05
C GLY A 112 1.82 1.75 0.45
N PHE A 113 0.62 1.39 0.90
CA PHE A 113 0.32 1.14 2.31
C PHE A 113 1.07 -0.08 2.85
N ILE A 114 1.07 -1.20 2.10
CA ILE A 114 1.85 -2.41 2.42
C ILE A 114 3.36 -2.10 2.44
N SER A 115 3.87 -1.49 1.39
CA SER A 115 5.30 -1.14 1.29
C SER A 115 5.74 -0.17 2.39
N GLY A 116 4.88 0.72 2.83
CA GLY A 116 5.16 1.68 3.90
C GLY A 116 5.08 1.08 5.30
N GLY A 117 4.43 -0.07 5.47
CA GLY A 117 4.29 -0.77 6.76
C GLY A 117 3.56 0.02 7.83
N SER A 118 2.71 0.98 7.42
CA SER A 118 2.00 1.86 8.34
C SER A 118 0.84 1.12 9.03
N GLY A 119 0.52 1.54 10.25
CA GLY A 119 -0.72 1.18 10.92
C GLY A 119 -1.86 2.15 10.57
N GLY A 120 -2.94 2.08 11.31
CA GLY A 120 -4.08 2.97 11.14
C GLY A 120 -5.27 2.56 12.01
N ILE A 121 -6.42 3.14 11.74
CA ILE A 121 -7.68 2.71 12.36
C ILE A 121 -7.88 1.22 12.05
N GLY A 122 -8.23 0.44 13.07
CA GLY A 122 -8.36 -1.01 13.01
C GLY A 122 -7.14 -1.76 13.55
N SER A 123 -5.97 -1.13 13.70
CA SER A 123 -4.76 -1.80 14.20
C SER A 123 -4.91 -2.37 15.60
N VAL A 124 -5.76 -1.79 16.46
CA VAL A 124 -6.04 -2.32 17.79
C VAL A 124 -6.68 -3.71 17.72
N LYS A 125 -7.53 -3.95 16.70
CA LYS A 125 -8.21 -5.23 16.51
C LYS A 125 -7.42 -6.20 15.65
N TRP A 126 -6.79 -5.70 14.58
CA TRP A 126 -6.25 -6.52 13.51
C TRP A 126 -4.71 -6.53 13.47
N GLY A 127 -4.06 -5.74 14.35
CA GLY A 127 -2.61 -5.54 14.29
C GLY A 127 -2.19 -4.69 13.08
N PHE A 128 -0.98 -4.92 12.60
CA PHE A 128 -0.45 -4.31 11.39
C PHE A 128 -0.73 -5.19 10.17
N LEU A 129 -0.56 -4.65 8.97
CA LEU A 129 -0.73 -5.42 7.74
C LEU A 129 0.17 -6.67 7.66
N ARG A 130 1.36 -6.60 8.24
CA ARG A 130 2.29 -7.72 8.33
C ARG A 130 1.86 -8.79 9.33
N ASP A 131 0.93 -8.50 10.24
CA ASP A 131 0.48 -9.49 11.22
C ASP A 131 -0.36 -10.56 10.50
N PRO A 132 -0.25 -11.83 10.93
CA PRO A 132 -0.89 -12.95 10.26
C PRO A 132 -2.38 -12.74 10.03
N GLY A 133 -2.85 -13.09 8.83
CA GLY A 133 -4.25 -13.05 8.46
C GLY A 133 -4.74 -11.74 7.85
N ASN A 134 -3.90 -10.71 7.72
CA ASN A 134 -4.25 -9.48 7.01
C ASN A 134 -3.82 -9.51 5.55
N LEU A 135 -2.53 -9.80 5.29
CA LEU A 135 -1.99 -10.04 3.96
C LEU A 135 -1.92 -11.55 3.71
N ILE A 136 -2.69 -12.03 2.75
CA ILE A 136 -2.76 -13.47 2.40
C ILE A 136 -1.68 -13.83 1.38
N GLY A 137 -1.31 -12.89 0.54
CA GLY A 137 -0.24 -13.03 -0.44
C GLY A 137 -0.16 -11.83 -1.34
N LEU A 138 0.85 -11.79 -2.20
CA LEU A 138 1.00 -10.74 -3.19
C LEU A 138 1.70 -11.24 -4.45
N GLU A 139 1.59 -10.45 -5.50
CA GLU A 139 2.37 -10.60 -6.73
C GLU A 139 3.34 -9.44 -6.84
N ALA A 140 4.58 -9.75 -7.15
CA ALA A 140 5.64 -8.75 -7.30
C ALA A 140 6.57 -9.08 -8.47
N VAL A 141 7.18 -8.06 -9.04
CA VAL A 141 8.23 -8.17 -10.06
C VAL A 141 9.57 -7.85 -9.42
N ASP A 142 10.55 -8.73 -9.62
CA ASP A 142 11.93 -8.46 -9.27
C ASP A 142 12.60 -7.50 -10.26
N VAL A 143 13.70 -6.87 -9.85
CA VAL A 143 14.52 -6.03 -10.72
C VAL A 143 15.83 -6.78 -11.00
N SER A 144 15.91 -7.40 -12.16
CA SER A 144 17.01 -8.27 -12.56
C SER A 144 17.23 -8.23 -14.08
N ALA A 145 18.26 -8.93 -14.57
CA ALA A 145 18.50 -9.09 -16.02
C ALA A 145 17.31 -9.78 -16.74
N ASN A 146 16.58 -10.66 -16.04
CA ASN A 146 15.41 -11.35 -16.54
C ASN A 146 14.27 -11.26 -15.52
N PRO A 147 13.61 -10.09 -15.39
CA PRO A 147 12.59 -9.87 -14.37
C PRO A 147 11.44 -10.86 -14.50
N LYS A 148 10.92 -11.33 -13.38
CA LYS A 148 9.83 -12.30 -13.32
C LYS A 148 8.71 -11.80 -12.42
N LEU A 149 7.49 -12.18 -12.75
CA LEU A 149 6.36 -12.06 -11.84
C LEU A 149 6.41 -13.21 -10.84
N MET A 150 6.61 -12.88 -9.59
CA MET A 150 6.60 -13.81 -8.46
C MET A 150 5.23 -13.78 -7.80
N LYS A 151 4.72 -14.96 -7.43
CA LYS A 151 3.54 -15.12 -6.58
C LYS A 151 4.01 -15.56 -5.22
N LEU A 152 3.78 -14.74 -4.23
CA LEU A 152 4.29 -14.91 -2.89
C LEU A 152 3.14 -15.18 -1.92
N ASN A 153 3.28 -16.21 -1.09
CA ASN A 153 2.36 -16.47 0.01
C ASN A 153 2.60 -15.50 1.17
N THR A 154 1.86 -15.65 2.27
CA THR A 154 1.94 -14.77 3.44
C THR A 154 3.37 -14.62 3.97
N LEU A 155 4.10 -15.73 4.16
CA LEU A 155 5.45 -15.70 4.72
C LEU A 155 6.47 -15.11 3.75
N GLU A 156 6.41 -15.48 2.49
CA GLU A 156 7.29 -14.94 1.45
C GLU A 156 7.06 -13.45 1.22
N SER A 157 5.83 -12.97 1.43
CA SER A 157 5.45 -11.56 1.29
C SER A 157 6.08 -10.65 2.34
N GLU A 158 6.57 -11.19 3.46
CA GLU A 158 7.21 -10.40 4.52
C GLU A 158 8.42 -9.63 4.03
N SER A 159 9.15 -10.16 3.05
CA SER A 159 10.32 -9.51 2.46
C SER A 159 9.99 -8.20 1.72
N LEU A 160 8.73 -8.01 1.30
CA LEU A 160 8.26 -6.82 0.60
C LEU A 160 7.39 -5.91 1.48
N ASN A 161 6.87 -6.44 2.59
CA ASN A 161 6.10 -5.68 3.56
C ASN A 161 7.03 -4.76 4.35
N HIS A 162 6.69 -3.47 4.44
CA HIS A 162 7.51 -2.44 5.09
C HIS A 162 8.93 -2.29 4.50
N ALA A 163 9.11 -2.66 3.25
CA ALA A 163 10.40 -2.55 2.55
C ALA A 163 10.54 -1.28 1.69
N TYR A 164 9.56 -0.37 1.74
CA TYR A 164 9.56 0.90 0.99
C TYR A 164 9.79 0.75 -0.52
N GLY A 165 9.49 -0.43 -1.08
CA GLY A 165 9.68 -0.72 -2.50
C GLY A 165 11.13 -1.05 -2.91
N THR A 166 12.01 -1.33 -1.95
CA THR A 166 13.42 -1.64 -2.24
C THR A 166 13.66 -3.09 -2.66
N ASN A 167 12.75 -4.01 -2.26
CA ASN A 167 12.93 -5.45 -2.44
C ASN A 167 12.15 -6.02 -3.65
N GLY A 168 11.40 -5.19 -4.36
CA GLY A 168 10.62 -5.60 -5.52
C GLY A 168 9.44 -4.65 -5.78
N ILE A 169 8.81 -4.84 -6.92
CA ILE A 169 7.71 -4.01 -7.42
C ILE A 169 6.41 -4.75 -7.19
N ILE A 170 5.66 -4.42 -6.15
CA ILE A 170 4.35 -5.03 -5.87
C ILE A 170 3.37 -4.63 -6.97
N THR A 171 2.72 -5.62 -7.60
CA THR A 171 1.76 -5.40 -8.68
C THR A 171 0.33 -5.69 -8.27
N SER A 172 0.11 -6.68 -7.40
CA SER A 172 -1.20 -7.08 -6.90
C SER A 172 -1.10 -7.68 -5.49
N LEU A 173 -2.18 -7.65 -4.75
CA LEU A 173 -2.27 -8.13 -3.37
C LEU A 173 -3.55 -8.93 -3.17
N LEU A 174 -3.47 -9.99 -2.37
CA LEU A 174 -4.61 -10.69 -1.81
C LEU A 174 -4.69 -10.36 -0.32
N ILE A 175 -5.71 -9.62 0.07
CA ILE A 175 -5.89 -9.15 1.45
C ILE A 175 -7.21 -9.61 2.04
N ALA A 176 -7.23 -9.74 3.37
CA ALA A 176 -8.45 -10.01 4.11
C ALA A 176 -9.20 -8.70 4.42
N THR A 177 -10.53 -8.80 4.42
CA THR A 177 -11.44 -7.69 4.74
C THR A 177 -12.26 -8.01 5.99
N ASP A 178 -12.96 -7.02 6.55
CA ASP A 178 -13.92 -7.24 7.63
C ASP A 178 -15.37 -7.06 7.13
N ILE A 179 -16.34 -7.47 7.93
CA ILE A 179 -17.74 -7.19 7.68
C ILE A 179 -17.98 -5.69 7.88
N LYS A 180 -18.68 -5.07 6.94
CA LYS A 180 -19.02 -3.64 7.01
C LYS A 180 -19.82 -3.35 8.30
N ARG A 181 -19.46 -2.25 8.95
CA ARG A 181 -20.15 -1.71 10.12
C ARG A 181 -20.64 -0.30 9.86
N ASP A 182 -21.64 0.09 10.62
CA ASP A 182 -22.06 1.48 10.68
C ASP A 182 -21.18 2.22 11.70
N TRP A 183 -20.30 3.08 11.21
CA TRP A 183 -19.36 3.85 12.01
C TRP A 183 -19.93 5.21 12.37
N TYR A 184 -19.86 5.55 13.64
CA TYR A 184 -20.22 6.87 14.15
C TYR A 184 -18.94 7.55 14.69
N SER A 185 -18.73 8.80 14.29
CA SER A 185 -17.63 9.62 14.81
C SER A 185 -18.14 10.50 15.92
N LEU A 186 -17.52 10.41 17.09
CA LEU A 186 -17.82 11.27 18.23
C LEU A 186 -16.56 12.12 18.54
N VAL A 187 -16.78 13.39 18.79
CA VAL A 187 -15.76 14.29 19.33
C VAL A 187 -16.22 14.69 20.72
N ILE A 188 -15.43 14.34 21.72
CA ILE A 188 -15.73 14.62 23.12
C ILE A 188 -14.67 15.56 23.67
N ASP A 189 -15.08 16.74 24.11
CA ASP A 189 -14.20 17.69 24.78
C ASP A 189 -14.14 17.37 26.27
N CYS A 190 -12.95 17.07 26.75
CA CYS A 190 -12.69 16.80 28.16
C CYS A 190 -11.82 17.92 28.74
N LYS A 191 -12.32 18.62 29.78
CA LYS A 191 -11.60 19.69 30.42
C LYS A 191 -10.33 19.25 31.13
N GLU A 192 -10.27 17.99 31.57
CA GLU A 192 -9.15 17.42 32.30
C GLU A 192 -8.74 16.06 31.71
N LEU A 193 -7.42 15.79 31.70
CA LEU A 193 -6.86 14.52 31.22
C LEU A 193 -7.44 13.29 31.94
N LYS A 194 -7.66 13.42 33.25
CA LYS A 194 -8.24 12.33 34.04
C LYS A 194 -9.62 11.94 33.52
N GLY A 195 -10.49 12.90 33.25
CA GLY A 195 -11.82 12.67 32.68
C GLY A 195 -11.76 11.97 31.32
N ALA A 196 -10.80 12.34 30.47
CA ALA A 196 -10.58 11.67 29.18
C ALA A 196 -10.16 10.18 29.35
N ILE A 197 -9.22 9.92 30.29
CA ILE A 197 -8.75 8.57 30.58
C ILE A 197 -9.89 7.69 31.15
N ASP A 198 -10.66 8.24 32.08
CA ASP A 198 -11.76 7.52 32.72
C ASP A 198 -12.88 7.20 31.70
N LEU A 199 -13.14 8.12 30.76
CA LEU A 199 -14.08 7.89 29.66
C LEU A 199 -13.61 6.74 28.76
N ILE A 200 -12.34 6.74 28.31
CA ILE A 200 -11.79 5.69 27.43
C ILE A 200 -11.85 4.30 28.07
N LYS A 201 -11.68 4.22 29.40
CA LYS A 201 -11.76 2.94 30.13
C LYS A 201 -13.18 2.36 30.20
N ASN A 202 -14.19 3.18 30.01
CA ASN A 202 -15.62 2.82 30.15
C ASN A 202 -16.34 2.66 28.77
N ILE A 203 -15.65 2.88 27.66
CA ILE A 203 -16.10 2.60 26.29
C ILE A 203 -15.57 1.23 25.84
#